data_42b9779c02d59faa9d9f546d00478076
#
_entry.id   42b9779c02d59faa9d9f546d00478076
#
_cell.length_a   1.000
_cell.length_b   1.000
_cell.length_c   1.000
_cell.angle_alpha   90.00
_cell.angle_beta   90.00
_cell.angle_gamma   90.00
#
_symmetry.space_group_name_H-M   'P 1'
#
loop_
_entity.id
_entity.type
_entity.pdbx_description
1 polymer ?
#
loop_
_entity_poly.entity_id
_entity_poly.type
_entity_poly.pdbx_seq_one_letter_code
_entity_poly.pdbx_strand_id
1 'polypeptide(L)'
;MACGSLESVADEQVLYLTTVGRRTGLPREIEIWFVVRCERLYLFAETGEAANWVKNVRRNPKVSVRVGDWRIDATARVLDRQSDRKLWDQVAEIANRKYRWGDGLPVEITPVPSRATHCDSIQAGLDDF
;
A
#
# COMPACT_ATOMS: atom_id res chain seq x y z
N MET A 1 2.74 -14.92 -12.14
CA MET A 1 2.37 -13.74 -12.46
C MET A 1 2.16 -12.78 -11.37
N ALA A 2 3.05 -11.89 -11.31
CA ALA A 2 3.12 -11.04 -10.17
C ALA A 2 1.90 -10.14 -10.00
N CYS A 3 1.46 -9.50 -11.06
CA CYS A 3 0.34 -8.57 -10.94
C CYS A 3 -1.00 -9.24 -10.69
N GLY A 4 -1.09 -10.54 -10.92
CA GLY A 4 -2.36 -11.23 -10.82
C GLY A 4 -2.85 -11.47 -9.41
N SER A 5 -1.93 -11.62 -8.45
CA SER A 5 -2.31 -11.95 -7.08
C SER A 5 -3.16 -10.89 -6.42
N LEU A 6 -2.73 -9.64 -6.48
CA LEU A 6 -3.47 -8.56 -5.86
C LEU A 6 -4.66 -8.12 -6.68
N GLU A 7 -4.66 -8.41 -7.98
CA GLU A 7 -5.82 -8.07 -8.80
C GLU A 7 -7.07 -8.80 -8.34
N SER A 8 -6.92 -9.93 -7.66
CA SER A 8 -8.07 -10.67 -7.18
C SER A 8 -8.85 -9.91 -6.11
N VAL A 9 -8.25 -8.91 -5.46
CA VAL A 9 -8.93 -8.10 -4.45
C VAL A 9 -9.20 -6.68 -4.93
N ALA A 10 -8.95 -6.40 -6.21
CA ALA A 10 -9.09 -5.04 -6.73
C ALA A 10 -10.52 -4.51 -6.63
N ASP A 11 -11.51 -5.40 -6.57
CA ASP A 11 -12.91 -5.00 -6.48
C ASP A 11 -13.38 -4.79 -5.05
N GLU A 12 -12.55 -5.11 -4.06
CA GLU A 12 -12.90 -4.81 -2.67
C GLU A 12 -13.00 -3.31 -2.47
N GLN A 13 -13.96 -2.89 -1.65
CA GLN A 13 -14.21 -1.46 -1.47
C GLN A 13 -13.18 -0.80 -0.57
N VAL A 14 -12.72 -1.51 0.44
CA VAL A 14 -11.78 -0.97 1.42
C VAL A 14 -10.79 -2.04 1.81
N LEU A 15 -9.67 -1.59 2.39
CA LEU A 15 -8.77 -2.47 3.09
C LEU A 15 -8.53 -1.92 4.49
N TYR A 16 -7.88 -2.72 5.32
CA TYR A 16 -7.51 -2.30 6.67
C TYR A 16 -6.00 -2.22 6.73
N LEU A 17 -5.51 -1.02 7.02
CA LEU A 17 -4.08 -0.73 7.10
C LEU A 17 -3.68 -0.63 8.56
N THR A 18 -2.65 -1.38 8.95
CA THR A 18 -2.09 -1.26 10.30
C THR A 18 -0.72 -0.61 10.21
N THR A 19 -0.57 0.52 10.88
CA THR A 19 0.70 1.21 10.99
C THR A 19 1.20 1.11 12.44
N VAL A 20 2.48 1.43 12.65
CA VAL A 20 3.06 1.51 13.99
C VAL A 20 2.88 2.93 14.50
N GLY A 21 2.19 3.09 15.63
CA GLY A 21 1.97 4.40 16.21
C GLY A 21 3.29 5.07 16.52
N ARG A 22 3.51 6.26 15.96
CA ARG A 22 4.83 6.92 16.06
C ARG A 22 5.19 7.36 17.46
N ARG A 23 4.20 7.45 18.34
CA ARG A 23 4.44 7.88 19.73
C ARG A 23 4.44 6.73 20.71
N THR A 24 3.60 5.72 20.47
CA THR A 24 3.42 4.62 21.40
C THR A 24 4.09 3.33 20.99
N GLY A 25 4.37 3.18 19.68
CA GLY A 25 4.86 1.92 19.15
C GLY A 25 3.77 0.85 19.02
N LEU A 26 2.52 1.19 19.33
CA LEU A 26 1.42 0.23 19.28
C LEU A 26 0.79 0.20 17.89
N PRO A 27 0.23 -0.94 17.48
CA PRO A 27 -0.43 -1.01 16.18
C PRO A 27 -1.67 -0.12 16.12
N ARG A 28 -1.86 0.52 14.98
CA ARG A 28 -3.00 1.38 14.71
C ARG A 28 -3.63 0.95 13.41
N GLU A 29 -4.86 0.46 13.46
CA GLU A 29 -5.56 -0.02 12.28
C GLU A 29 -6.60 1.01 11.83
N ILE A 30 -6.67 1.24 10.51
CA ILE A 30 -7.69 2.08 9.91
C ILE A 30 -8.28 1.37 8.71
N GLU A 31 -9.50 1.77 8.36
CA GLU A 31 -10.17 1.33 7.15
C GLU A 31 -9.97 2.43 6.10
N ILE A 32 -9.57 2.06 4.87
CA ILE A 32 -9.24 3.06 3.88
C ILE A 32 -9.51 2.55 2.46
N TRP A 33 -9.79 3.48 1.56
CA TRP A 33 -9.96 3.21 0.13
C TRP A 33 -8.60 2.92 -0.51
N PHE A 34 -8.61 2.08 -1.55
CA PHE A 34 -7.38 1.71 -2.22
C PHE A 34 -7.61 1.36 -3.67
N VAL A 35 -6.53 1.39 -4.44
CA VAL A 35 -6.53 0.83 -5.79
C VAL A 35 -5.34 -0.12 -5.92
N VAL A 36 -5.43 -1.01 -6.91
CA VAL A 36 -4.36 -1.99 -7.18
C VAL A 36 -3.74 -1.65 -8.54
N ARG A 37 -2.40 -1.71 -8.59
CA ARG A 37 -1.68 -1.52 -9.85
C ARG A 37 -0.36 -2.27 -9.75
N CYS A 38 -0.18 -3.27 -10.62
CA CYS A 38 1.07 -4.04 -10.74
C CYS A 38 1.60 -4.54 -9.41
N GLU A 39 0.79 -5.32 -8.70
CA GLU A 39 1.16 -5.95 -7.44
C GLU A 39 1.49 -4.97 -6.34
N ARG A 40 0.95 -3.76 -6.44
CA ARG A 40 1.07 -2.78 -5.37
C ARG A 40 -0.30 -2.20 -5.08
N LEU A 41 -0.46 -1.76 -3.85
CA LEU A 41 -1.67 -1.10 -3.42
C LEU A 41 -1.37 0.38 -3.27
N TYR A 42 -2.34 1.21 -3.58
CA TYR A 42 -2.19 2.65 -3.43
C TYR A 42 -3.34 3.16 -2.60
N LEU A 43 -3.02 3.79 -1.48
CA LEU A 43 -3.98 4.35 -0.56
C LEU A 43 -4.00 5.86 -0.74
N PHE A 44 -5.12 6.48 -0.39
CA PHE A 44 -5.26 7.93 -0.59
C PHE A 44 -5.62 8.60 0.71
N ALA A 45 -4.74 9.47 1.19
CA ALA A 45 -4.96 10.21 2.42
C ALA A 45 -5.76 11.47 2.11
N GLU A 46 -7.00 11.49 2.54
CA GLU A 46 -7.89 12.63 2.27
C GLU A 46 -7.33 13.93 2.83
N THR A 47 -6.77 13.88 4.03
CA THR A 47 -6.18 15.06 4.66
C THR A 47 -4.69 15.19 4.40
N GLY A 48 -4.15 14.38 3.48
CA GLY A 48 -2.76 14.48 3.08
C GLY A 48 -1.79 14.23 4.22
N GLU A 49 -0.76 15.10 4.31
CA GLU A 49 0.27 14.96 5.32
C GLU A 49 -0.25 15.11 6.75
N ALA A 50 -1.45 15.67 6.92
CA ALA A 50 -2.03 15.83 8.25
C ALA A 50 -2.60 14.54 8.81
N ALA A 51 -2.82 13.53 7.97
CA ALA A 51 -3.38 12.26 8.43
C ALA A 51 -2.41 11.56 9.38
N ASN A 52 -2.92 11.07 10.50
CA ASN A 52 -2.08 10.39 11.49
C ASN A 52 -1.39 9.17 10.92
N TRP A 53 -2.09 8.39 10.09
CA TRP A 53 -1.49 7.20 9.53
C TRP A 53 -0.35 7.54 8.56
N VAL A 54 -0.43 8.66 7.87
CA VAL A 54 0.66 9.11 7.00
C VAL A 54 1.89 9.46 7.84
N LYS A 55 1.67 10.18 8.95
CA LYS A 55 2.76 10.52 9.84
C LYS A 55 3.41 9.27 10.44
N ASN A 56 2.58 8.28 10.78
CA ASN A 56 3.10 7.00 11.28
C ASN A 56 3.97 6.30 10.23
N VAL A 57 3.51 6.30 8.98
CA VAL A 57 4.24 5.68 7.87
C VAL A 57 5.59 6.36 7.64
N ARG A 58 5.62 7.69 7.73
CA ARG A 58 6.87 8.42 7.55
C ARG A 58 7.87 8.09 8.65
N ARG A 59 7.39 7.83 9.86
CA ARG A 59 8.27 7.45 10.96
C ARG A 59 8.70 6.00 10.84
N ASN A 60 7.78 5.11 10.47
CA ASN A 60 8.08 3.69 10.32
C ASN A 60 7.30 3.17 9.11
N PRO A 61 8.00 2.87 8.01
CA PRO A 61 7.32 2.45 6.79
C PRO A 61 6.80 1.01 6.81
N LYS A 62 7.10 0.25 7.84
CA LYS A 62 6.60 -1.12 7.94
C LYS A 62 5.12 -1.10 8.28
N VAL A 63 4.32 -1.77 7.47
CA VAL A 63 2.88 -1.81 7.67
C VAL A 63 2.37 -3.23 7.42
N SER A 64 1.14 -3.48 7.82
CA SER A 64 0.45 -4.69 7.38
C SER A 64 -0.91 -4.31 6.83
N VAL A 65 -1.40 -5.13 5.92
CA VAL A 65 -2.65 -4.87 5.21
C VAL A 65 -3.51 -6.11 5.29
N ARG A 66 -4.80 -5.88 5.53
CA ARG A 66 -5.80 -6.94 5.44
C ARG A 66 -6.85 -6.50 4.42
N VAL A 67 -7.04 -7.28 3.37
CA VAL A 67 -8.01 -7.00 2.33
C VAL A 67 -8.63 -8.30 1.90
N GLY A 68 -9.97 -8.38 1.97
CA GLY A 68 -10.64 -9.64 1.77
C GLY A 68 -10.10 -10.67 2.75
N ASP A 69 -9.66 -11.81 2.24
CA ASP A 69 -9.06 -12.86 3.06
C ASP A 69 -7.54 -12.76 3.14
N TRP A 70 -6.96 -11.74 2.53
CA TRP A 70 -5.51 -11.60 2.45
C TRP A 70 -4.97 -10.79 3.61
N ARG A 71 -3.84 -11.26 4.15
CA ARG A 71 -3.05 -10.51 5.11
C ARG A 71 -1.64 -10.41 4.55
N ILE A 72 -1.13 -9.21 4.44
CA ILE A 72 0.13 -8.95 3.75
C ILE A 72 0.97 -8.02 4.60
N ASP A 73 2.23 -8.42 4.85
CA ASP A 73 3.22 -7.47 5.38
C ASP A 73 3.76 -6.68 4.22
N ALA A 74 3.96 -5.39 4.43
CA ALA A 74 4.30 -4.50 3.33
C ALA A 74 5.13 -3.33 3.80
N THR A 75 5.65 -2.59 2.84
CA THR A 75 6.36 -1.34 3.08
C THR A 75 5.60 -0.21 2.40
N ALA A 76 5.44 0.90 3.10
CA ALA A 76 4.69 2.04 2.61
C ALA A 76 5.64 3.16 2.21
N ARG A 77 5.28 3.85 1.11
CA ARG A 77 6.05 5.00 0.64
C ARG A 77 5.08 6.10 0.21
N VAL A 78 5.20 7.25 0.81
CA VAL A 78 4.37 8.40 0.42
C VAL A 78 4.90 8.94 -0.90
N LEU A 79 4.04 9.08 -1.89
CA LEU A 79 4.47 9.59 -3.20
C LEU A 79 4.82 11.07 -3.11
N ASP A 80 5.79 11.46 -3.93
CA ASP A 80 6.21 12.85 -4.05
C ASP A 80 5.57 13.47 -5.30
N ARG A 81 4.99 14.64 -5.15
CA ARG A 81 4.25 15.29 -6.24
C ARG A 81 5.11 15.53 -7.48
N GLN A 82 6.39 15.81 -7.29
CA GLN A 82 7.28 16.10 -8.41
C GLN A 82 7.95 14.85 -8.96
N SER A 83 8.63 14.10 -8.12
CA SER A 83 9.40 12.95 -8.60
C SER A 83 8.52 11.77 -9.00
N ASP A 84 7.32 11.66 -8.43
CA ASP A 84 6.39 10.57 -8.74
C ASP A 84 5.20 11.04 -9.57
N ARG A 85 5.32 12.15 -10.26
CA ARG A 85 4.19 12.81 -10.91
C ARG A 85 3.40 11.88 -11.83
N LYS A 86 4.10 11.14 -12.68
CA LYS A 86 3.43 10.25 -13.63
C LYS A 86 2.65 9.16 -12.90
N LEU A 87 3.28 8.53 -11.92
CA LEU A 87 2.62 7.50 -11.14
C LEU A 87 1.45 8.08 -10.36
N TRP A 88 1.63 9.25 -9.76
CA TRP A 88 0.58 9.94 -9.03
C TRP A 88 -0.66 10.11 -9.91
N ASP A 89 -0.46 10.64 -11.11
CA ASP A 89 -1.58 10.89 -12.02
C ASP A 89 -2.26 9.59 -12.44
N GLN A 90 -1.48 8.54 -12.65
CA GLN A 90 -2.03 7.24 -13.04
C GLN A 90 -2.90 6.63 -11.95
N VAL A 91 -2.42 6.64 -10.70
CA VAL A 91 -3.20 6.04 -9.62
C VAL A 91 -4.40 6.90 -9.26
N ALA A 92 -4.28 8.21 -9.39
CA ALA A 92 -5.42 9.11 -9.18
C ALA A 92 -6.52 8.82 -10.19
N GLU A 93 -6.15 8.54 -11.43
CA GLU A 93 -7.12 8.21 -12.46
C GLU A 93 -7.82 6.89 -12.14
N ILE A 94 -7.09 5.90 -11.69
CA ILE A 94 -7.68 4.62 -11.29
C ILE A 94 -8.67 4.83 -10.13
N ALA A 95 -8.29 5.65 -9.16
CA ALA A 95 -9.16 5.95 -8.03
C ALA A 95 -10.42 6.66 -8.48
N ASN A 96 -10.30 7.60 -9.41
CA ASN A 96 -11.46 8.30 -9.95
C ASN A 96 -12.44 7.35 -10.63
N ARG A 97 -11.93 6.35 -11.33
CA ARG A 97 -12.80 5.35 -11.96
C ARG A 97 -13.51 4.49 -10.93
N LYS A 98 -12.80 4.11 -9.88
CA LYS A 98 -13.35 3.18 -8.88
C LYS A 98 -14.29 3.88 -7.91
N TYR A 99 -13.92 5.08 -7.45
CA TYR A 99 -14.63 5.77 -6.38
C TYR A 99 -15.22 7.11 -6.81
N ARG A 100 -14.92 7.56 -8.01
CA ARG A 100 -15.23 8.91 -8.50
C ARG A 100 -14.57 9.97 -7.63
N TRP A 101 -13.41 9.66 -7.11
CA TRP A 101 -12.62 10.54 -6.26
C TRP A 101 -11.19 10.06 -6.27
N GLY A 102 -10.24 10.98 -6.39
CA GLY A 102 -8.83 10.61 -6.43
C GLY A 102 -7.93 11.77 -6.03
N ASP A 103 -8.43 12.66 -5.16
CA ASP A 103 -7.70 13.87 -4.80
C ASP A 103 -6.79 13.73 -3.59
N GLY A 104 -6.78 12.59 -2.92
CA GLY A 104 -5.97 12.41 -1.74
C GLY A 104 -4.49 12.22 -2.07
N LEU A 105 -3.65 12.28 -1.04
CA LEU A 105 -2.22 12.01 -1.16
C LEU A 105 -2.02 10.50 -1.34
N PRO A 106 -1.42 10.06 -2.46
CA PRO A 106 -1.23 8.62 -2.65
C PRO A 106 -0.07 8.09 -1.83
N VAL A 107 -0.28 6.91 -1.25
CA VAL A 107 0.77 6.19 -0.53
C VAL A 107 0.88 4.80 -1.15
N GLU A 108 2.07 4.46 -1.61
CA GLU A 108 2.33 3.19 -2.28
C GLU A 108 2.64 2.12 -1.27
N ILE A 109 1.94 1.00 -1.37
CA ILE A 109 2.12 -0.14 -0.47
C ILE A 109 2.69 -1.29 -1.29
N THR A 110 3.93 -1.66 -0.98
CA THR A 110 4.63 -2.74 -1.70
C THR A 110 4.71 -3.96 -0.79
N PRO A 111 4.08 -5.07 -1.19
CA PRO A 111 4.15 -6.28 -0.38
C PRO A 111 5.58 -6.75 -0.18
N VAL A 112 5.89 -7.20 1.02
CA VAL A 112 7.18 -7.79 1.32
C VAL A 112 7.15 -9.24 0.87
N PRO A 113 8.14 -9.70 0.08
CA PRO A 113 8.14 -11.07 -0.38
C PRO A 113 8.14 -12.04 0.78
N SER A 114 7.31 -13.09 0.66
CA SER A 114 7.26 -14.12 1.67
C SER A 114 8.51 -14.98 1.60
N ARG A 115 9.09 -15.29 2.75
CA ARG A 115 10.27 -16.15 2.79
C ARG A 115 9.91 -17.60 2.52
N ALA A 116 8.71 -17.93 2.81
CA ALA A 116 8.24 -19.28 2.57
C ALA A 116 8.10 -19.57 1.10
N THR A 117 7.96 -18.61 0.38
CA THR A 117 7.87 -18.82 -1.04
C THR A 117 9.24 -18.98 -1.62
N HIS A 118 9.49 -18.84 -0.95
CA HIS A 118 10.29 -18.87 -1.57
C HIS A 118 10.59 -19.07 -2.36
N CYS A 119 10.54 -18.94 -2.09
CA CYS A 119 10.92 -19.06 -2.69
C CYS A 119 11.35 -19.10 -3.26
N ASP A 120 11.52 -18.97 -3.08
CA ASP A 120 11.98 -19.02 -3.48
C ASP A 120 12.50 -18.74 -3.97
N SER A 121 12.79 -18.67 -3.87
CA SER A 121 13.36 -18.52 -4.13
C SER A 121 13.88 -18.16 -4.51
N ILE A 122 14.25 -18.18 -4.39
CA ILE A 122 14.76 -18.07 -4.49
C ILE A 122 15.14 -17.64 -4.84
N GLN A 123 15.41 -17.42 -4.70
CA GLN A 123 15.75 -17.21 -4.71
C GLN A 123 16.13 -16.64 -4.95
N ALA A 124 16.44 -16.53 -5.01
CA ALA A 124 16.79 -16.20 -4.98
C ALA A 124 17.17 -15.59 -5.12
N GLY A 125 17.58 -15.51 -4.95
CA GLY A 125 17.77 -15.29 -4.79
C GLY A 125 17.88 -14.60 -4.78
N LEU A 126 17.84 -14.35 -4.62
CA LEU A 126 17.84 -14.20 -4.28
C LEU A 126 18.05 -13.68 -4.31
N ASP A 127 18.24 -13.54 -4.18
CA ASP A 127 18.33 -13.56 -3.86
C ASP A 127 18.53 -13.08 -3.92
N ASP A 128 18.75 -12.85 -3.79
CA ASP A 128 18.75 -12.83 -3.56
C ASP A 128 18.66 -12.37 -3.65
N PHE A 129 18.71 -11.99 -3.47
CA PHE A 129 18.42 -11.93 -3.34
C PHE A 129 18.50 -11.70 -3.14
#